data_73f8b2271eb0d59729b02d9e5dae91c3
#
_entry.id   73f8b2271eb0d59729b02d9e5dae91c3
#
_cell.length_a   1.000
_cell.length_b   1.000
_cell.length_c   1.000
_cell.angle_alpha   90.00
_cell.angle_beta   90.00
_cell.angle_gamma   90.00
#
_symmetry.space_group_name_H-M   'P 1'
#
loop_
_entity.id
_entity.type
_entity.pdbx_description
1 polymer ?
#
loop_
_entity_poly.entity_id
_entity_poly.type
_entity_poly.pdbx_seq_one_letter_code
_entity_poly.pdbx_strand_id
1 'polypeptide(L)'
;MSWVSLKDLKVDHPIELAEYCQNNNIMDEAAIAWWAPHVIKKKNIIGKVKSRSRKKNQKYGIAVPRNVKEALEIDRINQNTLWRDAIAKEMKNVRIAFDILDDNRSVEPGRTYLECYLIFDVKMDFTRKARFVANGSKTPDLLYSTYAGVVSRETVRIAFTYAALHDLDVMAGDIQNAYLTAPISEKYWTICGPEFGPEIEG
;
A
#
# COMPACT_ATOMS: atom_id res chain seq x y z
N MET A 1 -21.21 0.99 -29.37
CA MET A 1 -19.75 1.27 -29.37
C MET A 1 -19.55 2.70 -29.82
N SER A 2 -18.95 3.54 -28.98
CA SER A 2 -18.58 4.91 -29.34
C SER A 2 -17.14 4.91 -29.86
N TRP A 3 -16.91 5.53 -31.01
CA TRP A 3 -15.57 5.74 -31.56
C TRP A 3 -14.88 6.86 -30.77
N VAL A 4 -13.65 6.64 -30.32
CA VAL A 4 -12.80 7.64 -29.68
C VAL A 4 -11.75 8.10 -30.70
N SER A 5 -11.45 9.39 -30.75
CA SER A 5 -10.46 9.90 -31.70
C SER A 5 -9.05 9.44 -31.29
N LEU A 6 -8.20 9.20 -32.30
CA LEU A 6 -6.79 8.87 -32.05
C LEU A 6 -6.05 9.99 -31.30
N LYS A 7 -6.47 11.23 -31.47
CA LYS A 7 -5.90 12.38 -30.75
C LYS A 7 -6.20 12.32 -29.27
N ASP A 8 -7.42 11.97 -28.90
CA ASP A 8 -7.82 11.84 -27.48
C ASP A 8 -7.13 10.63 -26.83
N LEU A 9 -7.07 9.49 -27.53
CA LEU A 9 -6.32 8.31 -27.05
C LEU A 9 -4.82 8.60 -26.80
N LYS A 10 -4.19 9.45 -27.62
CA LYS A 10 -2.79 9.86 -27.40
C LYS A 10 -2.60 10.69 -26.15
N VAL A 11 -3.64 11.41 -25.69
CA VAL A 11 -3.59 12.23 -24.48
C VAL A 11 -3.95 11.40 -23.24
N ASP A 12 -5.04 10.64 -23.32
CA ASP A 12 -5.61 9.94 -22.16
C ASP A 12 -4.88 8.63 -21.85
N HIS A 13 -4.49 7.88 -22.90
CA HIS A 13 -3.86 6.55 -22.78
C HIS A 13 -2.60 6.40 -23.63
N PRO A 14 -1.59 7.28 -23.44
CA PRO A 14 -0.44 7.35 -24.35
C PRO A 14 0.43 6.09 -24.34
N ILE A 15 0.60 5.46 -23.18
CA ILE A 15 1.48 4.29 -23.02
C ILE A 15 0.81 3.06 -23.63
N GLU A 16 -0.43 2.80 -23.26
CA GLU A 16 -1.23 1.66 -23.72
C GLU A 16 -1.39 1.70 -25.25
N LEU A 17 -1.65 2.88 -25.78
CA LEU A 17 -1.74 3.07 -27.24
C LEU A 17 -0.40 2.81 -27.94
N ALA A 18 0.72 3.30 -27.40
CA ALA A 18 2.03 3.08 -28.00
C ALA A 18 2.44 1.60 -27.94
N GLU A 19 2.11 0.88 -26.87
CA GLU A 19 2.32 -0.55 -26.75
C GLU A 19 1.44 -1.36 -27.70
N TYR A 20 0.18 -0.97 -27.84
CA TYR A 20 -0.71 -1.56 -28.86
C TYR A 20 -0.14 -1.43 -30.26
N CYS A 21 0.34 -0.23 -30.62
CA CYS A 21 0.95 0.03 -31.92
C CYS A 21 2.22 -0.83 -32.15
N GLN A 22 3.03 -1.01 -31.14
CA GLN A 22 4.21 -1.85 -31.20
C GLN A 22 3.85 -3.34 -31.39
N ASN A 23 2.88 -3.84 -30.63
CA ASN A 23 2.47 -5.24 -30.65
C ASN A 23 1.75 -5.61 -31.96
N ASN A 24 1.12 -4.66 -32.63
CA ASN A 24 0.40 -4.87 -33.88
C ASN A 24 1.17 -4.42 -35.13
N ASN A 25 2.47 -4.10 -34.99
CA ASN A 25 3.38 -3.69 -36.08
C ASN A 25 2.88 -2.49 -36.91
N ILE A 26 2.21 -1.52 -36.27
CA ILE A 26 1.71 -0.30 -36.91
C ILE A 26 2.51 0.94 -36.52
N MET A 27 3.77 0.74 -36.12
CA MET A 27 4.66 1.83 -35.71
C MET A 27 5.06 2.76 -36.86
N ASP A 28 4.99 2.30 -38.10
CA ASP A 28 5.38 3.05 -39.30
C ASP A 28 4.24 3.91 -39.86
N GLU A 29 3.05 3.81 -39.32
CA GLU A 29 1.91 4.62 -39.73
C GLU A 29 2.19 6.13 -39.48
N ALA A 30 1.92 6.97 -40.45
CA ALA A 30 2.27 8.40 -40.44
C ALA A 30 1.76 9.15 -39.18
N ALA A 31 0.61 8.75 -38.66
CA ALA A 31 0.04 9.33 -37.44
C ALA A 31 0.77 8.85 -36.14
N ILE A 32 1.56 7.81 -36.20
CA ILE A 32 2.12 7.09 -35.03
C ILE A 32 3.65 7.14 -35.02
N ALA A 33 4.30 7.07 -36.18
CA ALA A 33 5.73 6.89 -36.35
C ALA A 33 6.61 7.94 -35.63
N TRP A 34 6.19 9.18 -35.56
CA TRP A 34 6.91 10.24 -34.85
C TRP A 34 6.65 10.28 -33.35
N TRP A 35 5.50 9.75 -32.88
CA TRP A 35 5.01 9.89 -31.50
C TRP A 35 5.27 8.66 -30.63
N ALA A 36 4.91 7.45 -31.10
CA ALA A 36 4.98 6.23 -30.27
C ALA A 36 6.39 5.87 -29.81
N PRO A 37 7.47 6.01 -30.64
CA PRO A 37 8.83 5.76 -30.16
C PRO A 37 9.26 6.69 -29.02
N HIS A 38 8.80 7.95 -29.00
CA HIS A 38 9.08 8.89 -27.93
C HIS A 38 8.40 8.49 -26.63
N VAL A 39 7.14 8.04 -26.68
CA VAL A 39 6.38 7.56 -25.52
C VAL A 39 7.04 6.32 -24.94
N ILE A 40 7.39 5.34 -25.74
CA ILE A 40 8.07 4.11 -25.32
C ILE A 40 9.43 4.43 -24.69
N LYS A 41 10.22 5.31 -25.33
CA LYS A 41 11.52 5.75 -24.79
C LYS A 41 11.35 6.41 -23.42
N LYS A 42 10.37 7.32 -23.27
CA LYS A 42 10.06 7.98 -21.99
C LYS A 42 9.64 6.98 -20.91
N LYS A 43 8.77 6.01 -21.25
CA LYS A 43 8.39 4.90 -20.33
C LYS A 43 9.63 4.12 -19.85
N ASN A 44 10.52 3.74 -20.78
CA ASN A 44 11.72 2.98 -20.46
C ASN A 44 12.71 3.77 -19.59
N ILE A 45 12.85 5.08 -19.81
CA ILE A 45 13.65 5.96 -18.96
C ILE A 45 13.06 6.03 -17.55
N ILE A 46 11.76 6.25 -17.44
CA ILE A 46 11.06 6.28 -16.14
C ILE A 46 11.20 4.93 -15.41
N GLY A 47 11.08 3.81 -16.12
CA GLY A 47 11.30 2.48 -15.57
C GLY A 47 12.71 2.28 -15.03
N LYS A 48 13.74 2.72 -15.80
CA LYS A 48 15.15 2.67 -15.38
C LYS A 48 15.43 3.58 -14.18
N VAL A 49 14.87 4.78 -14.14
CA VAL A 49 15.01 5.70 -12.98
C VAL A 49 14.36 5.09 -11.73
N LYS A 50 13.13 4.58 -11.87
CA LYS A 50 12.43 3.88 -10.76
C LYS A 50 13.21 2.65 -10.27
N SER A 51 13.82 1.87 -11.16
CA SER A 51 14.63 0.69 -10.79
C SER A 51 15.93 1.07 -10.09
N ARG A 52 16.57 2.19 -10.47
CA ARG A 52 17.78 2.72 -9.81
C ARG A 52 17.47 3.30 -8.42
N SER A 53 16.34 4.00 -8.30
CA SER A 53 15.85 4.54 -7.02
C SER A 53 15.53 3.44 -6.00
N ARG A 54 15.22 2.21 -6.46
CA ARG A 54 14.97 1.04 -5.58
C ARG A 54 16.23 0.50 -4.89
N LYS A 55 17.44 1.00 -5.18
CA LYS A 55 18.69 0.39 -4.68
C LYS A 55 19.01 0.62 -3.21
N LYS A 56 18.50 1.65 -2.56
CA LYS A 56 18.50 1.79 -1.08
C LYS A 56 17.31 2.65 -0.68
N ASN A 57 16.30 2.04 -0.11
CA ASN A 57 15.22 2.81 0.49
C ASN A 57 15.75 3.36 1.82
N GLN A 58 16.02 4.66 1.86
CA GLN A 58 16.46 5.34 3.07
C GLN A 58 15.52 6.51 3.36
N LYS A 59 15.19 6.69 4.63
CA LYS A 59 14.41 7.82 5.09
C LYS A 59 15.10 8.39 6.33
N TYR A 60 15.39 9.67 6.31
CA TYR A 60 16.16 10.36 7.36
C TYR A 60 17.52 9.71 7.68
N GLY A 61 18.21 9.19 6.65
CA GLY A 61 19.50 8.49 6.82
C GLY A 61 19.39 7.04 7.33
N ILE A 62 18.18 6.56 7.61
CA ILE A 62 17.92 5.22 8.13
C ILE A 62 17.49 4.32 6.98
N ALA A 63 18.11 3.13 6.88
CA ALA A 63 17.71 2.11 5.91
C ALA A 63 16.31 1.58 6.24
N VAL A 64 15.40 1.61 5.25
CA VAL A 64 14.04 1.09 5.37
C VAL A 64 13.98 -0.27 4.69
N PRO A 65 13.70 -1.35 5.42
CA PRO A 65 13.64 -2.71 4.87
C PRO A 65 12.44 -2.89 3.93
N ARG A 66 12.53 -3.88 3.05
CA ARG A 66 11.46 -4.27 2.12
C ARG A 66 10.65 -5.46 2.59
N ASN A 67 11.24 -6.25 3.49
CA ASN A 67 10.64 -7.46 4.05
C ASN A 67 11.23 -7.76 5.42
N VAL A 68 10.66 -8.75 6.11
CA VAL A 68 11.07 -9.14 7.46
C VAL A 68 12.54 -9.57 7.52
N LYS A 69 13.02 -10.35 6.54
CA LYS A 69 14.42 -10.83 6.50
C LYS A 69 15.41 -9.67 6.45
N GLU A 70 15.13 -8.66 5.58
CA GLU A 70 15.97 -7.46 5.48
C GLU A 70 15.89 -6.62 6.76
N ALA A 71 14.74 -6.58 7.44
CA ALA A 71 14.56 -5.89 8.71
C ALA A 71 15.45 -6.48 9.80
N LEU A 72 15.40 -7.78 9.97
CA LEU A 72 16.22 -8.51 10.96
C LEU A 72 17.73 -8.42 10.63
N GLU A 73 18.09 -8.46 9.35
CA GLU A 73 19.49 -8.29 8.94
C GLU A 73 20.01 -6.86 9.22
N ILE A 74 19.19 -5.83 9.00
CA ILE A 74 19.55 -4.44 9.36
C ILE A 74 19.76 -4.32 10.86
N ASP A 75 18.87 -4.89 11.67
CA ASP A 75 19.01 -4.90 13.13
C ASP A 75 20.27 -5.65 13.57
N ARG A 76 20.58 -6.80 12.97
CA ARG A 76 21.79 -7.57 13.23
C ARG A 76 23.07 -6.77 12.94
N ILE A 77 23.13 -6.09 11.78
CA ILE A 77 24.25 -5.25 11.38
C ILE A 77 24.43 -4.06 12.34
N ASN A 78 23.31 -3.44 12.74
CA ASN A 78 23.32 -2.28 13.63
C ASN A 78 23.36 -2.65 15.13
N GLN A 79 23.39 -3.95 15.47
CA GLN A 79 23.41 -4.47 16.85
C GLN A 79 22.26 -3.91 17.71
N ASN A 80 21.06 -3.86 17.14
CA ASN A 80 19.84 -3.43 17.82
C ASN A 80 18.63 -4.28 17.39
N THR A 81 17.44 -3.98 17.93
CA THR A 81 16.17 -4.72 17.69
C THR A 81 15.06 -3.82 17.17
N LEU A 82 15.38 -2.62 16.69
CA LEU A 82 14.39 -1.57 16.43
C LEU A 82 13.34 -1.95 15.37
N TRP A 83 13.73 -2.67 14.32
CA TRP A 83 12.80 -3.15 13.32
C TRP A 83 12.01 -4.36 13.82
N ARG A 84 12.67 -5.28 14.51
CA ARG A 84 12.01 -6.42 15.16
C ARG A 84 10.93 -5.96 16.12
N ASP A 85 11.23 -4.99 16.98
CA ASP A 85 10.29 -4.45 17.97
C ASP A 85 9.10 -3.74 17.28
N ALA A 86 9.37 -3.04 16.17
CA ALA A 86 8.32 -2.43 15.37
C ALA A 86 7.38 -3.47 14.74
N ILE A 87 7.93 -4.59 14.24
CA ILE A 87 7.15 -5.72 13.71
C ILE A 87 6.34 -6.36 14.85
N ALA A 88 6.97 -6.70 15.96
CA ALA A 88 6.31 -7.32 17.10
C ALA A 88 5.14 -6.48 17.63
N LYS A 89 5.34 -5.17 17.73
CA LYS A 89 4.29 -4.23 18.13
C LYS A 89 3.10 -4.24 17.17
N GLU A 90 3.36 -4.23 15.86
CA GLU A 90 2.30 -4.26 14.85
C GLU A 90 1.57 -5.61 14.88
N MET A 91 2.31 -6.72 14.90
CA MET A 91 1.73 -8.05 14.91
C MET A 91 0.90 -8.34 16.17
N LYS A 92 1.31 -7.83 17.34
CA LYS A 92 0.51 -7.91 18.57
C LYS A 92 -0.88 -7.26 18.39
N ASN A 93 -0.95 -6.12 17.68
CA ASN A 93 -2.22 -5.44 17.44
C ASN A 93 -3.07 -6.14 16.38
N VAL A 94 -2.44 -6.66 15.32
CA VAL A 94 -3.14 -7.29 14.19
C VAL A 94 -3.62 -8.70 14.53
N ARG A 95 -2.92 -9.41 15.40
CA ARG A 95 -3.18 -10.83 15.73
C ARG A 95 -4.59 -11.09 16.23
N ILE A 96 -5.23 -10.10 16.86
CA ILE A 96 -6.62 -10.22 17.32
C ILE A 96 -7.64 -10.39 16.16
N ALA A 97 -7.27 -10.01 14.94
CA ALA A 97 -8.10 -10.11 13.75
C ALA A 97 -7.92 -11.45 13.00
N PHE A 98 -7.02 -12.33 13.43
CA PHE A 98 -6.68 -13.56 12.76
C PHE A 98 -6.79 -14.77 13.67
N ASP A 99 -7.48 -15.81 13.19
CA ASP A 99 -7.41 -17.15 13.73
C ASP A 99 -6.27 -17.90 13.06
N ILE A 100 -5.22 -18.23 13.79
CA ILE A 100 -4.09 -19.01 13.30
C ILE A 100 -4.50 -20.49 13.30
N LEU A 101 -4.51 -21.08 12.12
CA LEU A 101 -4.83 -22.50 11.95
C LEU A 101 -3.56 -23.34 12.10
N ASP A 102 -3.69 -24.50 12.75
CA ASP A 102 -2.62 -25.48 12.78
C ASP A 102 -2.33 -26.05 11.39
N ASP A 103 -1.11 -26.48 11.13
CA ASP A 103 -0.63 -27.02 9.84
C ASP A 103 -1.49 -28.15 9.25
N ASN A 104 -2.24 -28.87 10.10
CA ASN A 104 -3.11 -29.98 9.71
C ASN A 104 -4.54 -29.53 9.35
N ARG A 105 -4.88 -28.27 9.48
CA ARG A 105 -6.20 -27.76 9.13
C ARG A 105 -6.21 -27.21 7.72
N SER A 106 -7.10 -27.74 6.88
CA SER A 106 -7.40 -27.16 5.58
C SER A 106 -8.28 -25.92 5.71
N VAL A 107 -8.05 -24.97 4.81
CA VAL A 107 -8.93 -23.80 4.70
C VAL A 107 -10.33 -24.24 4.31
N GLU A 108 -11.33 -23.77 5.03
CA GLU A 108 -12.73 -24.08 4.74
C GLU A 108 -13.13 -23.61 3.33
N PRO A 109 -13.95 -24.40 2.60
CA PRO A 109 -14.46 -23.97 1.29
C PRO A 109 -15.20 -22.63 1.37
N GLY A 110 -15.10 -21.82 0.32
CA GLY A 110 -15.77 -20.53 0.23
C GLY A 110 -15.02 -19.36 0.88
N ARG A 111 -13.80 -19.56 1.39
CA ARG A 111 -12.92 -18.47 1.84
C ARG A 111 -12.10 -17.93 0.69
N THR A 112 -11.94 -16.62 0.61
CA THR A 112 -11.15 -15.93 -0.42
C THR A 112 -9.71 -15.72 0.06
N TYR A 113 -8.73 -16.04 -0.78
CA TYR A 113 -7.32 -15.75 -0.48
C TYR A 113 -7.05 -14.24 -0.53
N LEU A 114 -6.41 -13.74 0.51
CA LEU A 114 -5.99 -12.35 0.62
C LEU A 114 -4.47 -12.29 0.84
N GLU A 115 -3.76 -11.70 -0.10
CA GLU A 115 -2.32 -11.49 0.05
C GLU A 115 -2.07 -10.37 1.08
N CYS A 116 -1.34 -10.70 2.14
CA CYS A 116 -0.93 -9.74 3.16
C CYS A 116 0.60 -9.63 3.21
N TYR A 117 1.11 -8.45 3.58
CA TYR A 117 2.53 -8.20 3.72
C TYR A 117 2.81 -7.01 4.63
N LEU A 118 4.05 -6.94 5.14
CA LEU A 118 4.50 -5.79 5.93
C LEU A 118 5.05 -4.68 5.03
N ILE A 119 4.67 -3.46 5.35
CA ILE A 119 5.32 -2.23 4.85
C ILE A 119 6.03 -1.54 6.01
N PHE A 120 7.15 -0.92 5.69
CA PHE A 120 8.03 -0.30 6.67
C PHE A 120 8.18 1.19 6.42
N ASP A 121 8.28 1.95 7.49
CA ASP A 121 8.49 3.39 7.45
C ASP A 121 9.30 3.87 8.67
N VAL A 122 9.84 5.08 8.57
CA VAL A 122 10.48 5.78 9.69
C VAL A 122 9.72 7.07 9.92
N LYS A 123 9.28 7.29 11.16
CA LYS A 123 8.63 8.54 11.56
C LYS A 123 9.64 9.69 11.68
N MET A 124 9.16 10.93 11.81
CA MET A 124 10.02 12.12 11.97
C MET A 124 10.85 12.09 13.28
N ASP A 125 10.37 11.39 14.29
CA ASP A 125 11.06 11.13 15.56
C ASP A 125 12.04 9.96 15.49
N PHE A 126 12.36 9.50 14.26
CA PHE A 126 13.21 8.36 13.96
C PHE A 126 12.69 7.00 14.46
N THR A 127 11.48 6.92 15.00
CA THR A 127 10.84 5.67 15.40
C THR A 127 10.58 4.79 14.17
N ARG A 128 10.98 3.50 14.24
CA ARG A 128 10.66 2.50 13.21
C ARG A 128 9.19 2.16 13.27
N LYS A 129 8.58 2.02 12.11
CA LYS A 129 7.17 1.67 11.97
C LYS A 129 7.01 0.53 10.98
N ALA A 130 6.36 -0.53 11.41
CA ALA A 130 5.83 -1.57 10.54
C ALA A 130 4.32 -1.42 10.44
N ARG A 131 3.74 -1.84 9.32
CA ARG A 131 2.30 -1.98 9.12
C ARG A 131 2.02 -3.26 8.36
N PHE A 132 1.16 -4.09 8.90
CA PHE A 132 0.65 -5.27 8.21
C PHE A 132 -0.55 -4.85 7.36
N VAL A 133 -0.45 -5.05 6.06
CA VAL A 133 -1.44 -4.56 5.10
C VAL A 133 -1.94 -5.68 4.21
N ALA A 134 -3.23 -5.64 3.90
CA ALA A 134 -3.86 -6.47 2.90
C ALA A 134 -3.73 -5.84 1.51
N ASN A 135 -3.49 -6.65 0.50
CA ASN A 135 -3.42 -6.20 -0.89
C ASN A 135 -4.81 -6.01 -1.49
N GLY A 136 -5.38 -4.83 -1.29
CA GLY A 136 -6.73 -4.49 -1.77
C GLY A 136 -6.91 -4.57 -3.29
N SER A 137 -5.83 -4.52 -4.08
CA SER A 137 -5.95 -4.64 -5.55
C SER A 137 -6.29 -6.07 -6.02
N LYS A 138 -6.18 -7.05 -5.13
CA LYS A 138 -6.48 -8.47 -5.39
C LYS A 138 -7.75 -8.94 -4.69
N THR A 139 -8.43 -8.06 -3.96
CA THR A 139 -9.74 -8.38 -3.37
C THR A 139 -10.82 -8.31 -4.46
N PRO A 140 -11.84 -9.18 -4.40
CA PRO A 140 -13.01 -9.05 -5.25
C PRO A 140 -13.66 -7.66 -5.09
N ASP A 141 -14.33 -7.20 -6.15
CA ASP A 141 -15.10 -5.97 -6.07
C ASP A 141 -16.17 -6.10 -4.98
N LEU A 142 -16.16 -5.14 -4.06
CA LEU A 142 -17.15 -5.09 -3.00
C LEU A 142 -18.47 -4.54 -3.55
N LEU A 143 -19.58 -5.15 -3.13
CA LEU A 143 -20.94 -4.71 -3.49
C LEU A 143 -21.28 -3.35 -2.90
N TYR A 144 -20.51 -2.88 -1.92
CA TYR A 144 -20.74 -1.62 -1.21
C TYR A 144 -19.59 -0.65 -1.42
N SER A 145 -19.92 0.64 -1.41
CA SER A 145 -18.91 1.69 -1.46
C SER A 145 -18.03 1.64 -0.22
N THR A 146 -16.71 1.53 -0.41
CA THR A 146 -15.71 1.63 0.66
C THR A 146 -15.28 3.08 0.92
N TYR A 147 -15.90 4.03 0.24
CA TYR A 147 -15.58 5.45 0.41
C TYR A 147 -16.16 5.96 1.71
N ALA A 148 -15.28 6.42 2.61
CA ALA A 148 -15.64 7.21 3.77
C ALA A 148 -15.18 8.66 3.54
N GLY A 149 -16.12 9.59 3.55
CA GLY A 149 -15.81 11.00 3.39
C GLY A 149 -14.94 11.51 4.54
N VAL A 150 -13.86 12.22 4.20
CA VAL A 150 -13.04 12.93 5.17
C VAL A 150 -13.57 14.35 5.31
N VAL A 151 -13.68 14.84 6.54
CA VAL A 151 -14.08 16.22 6.82
C VAL A 151 -13.14 17.21 6.13
N SER A 152 -13.70 18.26 5.50
CA SER A 152 -12.88 19.26 4.84
C SER A 152 -12.12 20.11 5.86
N ARG A 153 -10.97 20.64 5.43
CA ARG A 153 -10.19 21.56 6.27
C ARG A 153 -10.98 22.82 6.65
N GLU A 154 -11.82 23.28 5.76
CA GLU A 154 -12.70 24.43 5.96
C GLU A 154 -13.73 24.12 7.05
N THR A 155 -14.34 22.95 7.05
CA THR A 155 -15.27 22.51 8.10
C THR A 155 -14.59 22.44 9.46
N VAL A 156 -13.36 21.95 9.54
CA VAL A 156 -12.57 21.93 10.79
C VAL A 156 -12.31 23.35 11.30
N ARG A 157 -11.95 24.29 10.41
CA ARG A 157 -11.74 25.69 10.77
C ARG A 157 -13.01 26.36 11.28
N ILE A 158 -14.14 26.10 10.62
CA ILE A 158 -15.45 26.62 11.05
C ILE A 158 -15.78 26.08 12.44
N ALA A 159 -15.57 24.77 12.68
CA ALA A 159 -15.81 24.18 13.99
C ALA A 159 -14.96 24.80 15.09
N PHE A 160 -13.66 25.04 14.85
CA PHE A 160 -12.78 25.72 15.82
C PHE A 160 -13.20 27.19 16.05
N THR A 161 -13.59 27.90 15.00
CA THR A 161 -14.09 29.28 15.14
C THR A 161 -15.37 29.31 15.95
N TYR A 162 -16.30 28.41 15.70
CA TYR A 162 -17.53 28.29 16.45
C TYR A 162 -17.27 27.97 17.93
N ALA A 163 -16.38 27.02 18.21
CA ALA A 163 -15.99 26.67 19.58
C ALA A 163 -15.39 27.88 20.31
N ALA A 164 -14.50 28.63 19.67
CA ALA A 164 -13.90 29.84 20.25
C ALA A 164 -14.92 30.97 20.52
N LEU A 165 -15.91 31.15 19.64
CA LEU A 165 -16.96 32.18 19.80
C LEU A 165 -17.94 31.85 20.92
N HIS A 166 -18.10 30.55 21.24
CA HIS A 166 -19.05 30.07 22.24
C HIS A 166 -18.39 29.54 23.52
N ASP A 167 -17.09 29.78 23.69
CA ASP A 167 -16.28 29.33 24.85
C ASP A 167 -16.43 27.82 25.10
N LEU A 168 -16.34 27.02 24.01
CA LEU A 168 -16.45 25.58 24.07
C LEU A 168 -15.07 24.91 24.11
N ASP A 169 -14.94 23.89 24.93
CA ASP A 169 -13.77 23.02 24.92
C ASP A 169 -13.75 22.13 23.69
N VAL A 170 -12.56 21.92 23.13
CA VAL A 170 -12.35 21.04 21.98
C VAL A 170 -11.53 19.82 22.41
N MET A 171 -12.06 18.64 22.18
CA MET A 171 -11.36 17.38 22.43
C MET A 171 -11.10 16.65 21.11
N ALA A 172 -9.87 16.15 20.93
CA ALA A 172 -9.51 15.27 19.85
C ALA A 172 -9.25 13.86 20.37
N GLY A 173 -9.75 12.85 19.65
CA GLY A 173 -9.53 11.45 19.98
C GLY A 173 -9.19 10.63 18.75
N ASP A 174 -8.38 9.58 18.93
CA ASP A 174 -8.08 8.58 17.92
C ASP A 174 -8.55 7.21 18.40
N ILE A 175 -9.25 6.49 17.53
CA ILE A 175 -9.72 5.14 17.86
C ILE A 175 -8.62 4.16 17.47
N GLN A 176 -7.98 3.59 18.47
CA GLN A 176 -6.94 2.60 18.25
C GLN A 176 -7.51 1.36 17.55
N ASN A 177 -6.86 0.95 16.46
CA ASN A 177 -7.22 -0.24 15.67
C ASN A 177 -8.67 -0.24 15.16
N ALA A 178 -9.25 0.91 14.84
CA ALA A 178 -10.65 1.07 14.44
C ALA A 178 -11.11 0.05 13.38
N TYR A 179 -10.29 -0.19 12.36
CA TYR A 179 -10.62 -1.14 11.30
C TYR A 179 -10.55 -2.61 11.74
N LEU A 180 -9.70 -2.94 12.72
CA LEU A 180 -9.56 -4.31 13.23
C LEU A 180 -10.66 -4.69 14.21
N THR A 181 -11.35 -3.70 14.78
CA THR A 181 -12.47 -3.92 15.68
C THR A 181 -13.82 -4.00 14.95
N ALA A 182 -13.86 -3.62 13.68
CA ALA A 182 -15.06 -3.72 12.87
C ALA A 182 -15.30 -5.19 12.43
N PRO A 183 -16.53 -5.71 12.57
CA PRO A 183 -16.84 -7.06 12.10
C PRO A 183 -16.74 -7.14 10.59
N ILE A 184 -16.22 -8.26 10.08
CA ILE A 184 -16.14 -8.57 8.65
C ILE A 184 -17.20 -9.60 8.31
N SER A 185 -17.93 -9.37 7.22
CA SER A 185 -18.96 -10.28 6.70
C SER A 185 -18.39 -11.38 5.80
N GLU A 186 -17.34 -11.03 5.02
CA GLU A 186 -16.67 -11.94 4.12
C GLU A 186 -15.59 -12.73 4.86
N LYS A 187 -15.39 -13.99 4.44
CA LYS A 187 -14.38 -14.87 5.01
C LYS A 187 -13.13 -14.87 4.14
N TYR A 188 -12.03 -14.38 4.69
CA TYR A 188 -10.72 -14.36 4.04
C TYR A 188 -9.75 -15.32 4.73
N TRP A 189 -8.70 -15.69 4.02
CA TRP A 189 -7.55 -16.39 4.55
C TRP A 189 -6.26 -15.84 3.94
N THR A 190 -5.16 -15.96 4.66
CA THR A 190 -3.83 -15.58 4.21
C THR A 190 -2.80 -16.61 4.68
N ILE A 191 -1.62 -16.57 4.08
CA ILE A 191 -0.51 -17.42 4.50
C ILE A 191 0.29 -16.68 5.57
N CYS A 192 0.54 -17.33 6.70
CA CYS A 192 1.41 -16.80 7.74
C CYS A 192 2.85 -16.73 7.22
N GLY A 193 3.42 -15.53 7.20
CA GLY A 193 4.81 -15.31 6.87
C GLY A 193 5.72 -15.32 8.11
N PRO A 194 7.02 -15.00 7.95
CA PRO A 194 7.97 -14.97 9.06
C PRO A 194 7.62 -13.95 10.15
N GLU A 195 6.73 -12.99 9.88
CA GLU A 195 6.21 -12.03 10.85
C GLU A 195 5.35 -12.65 11.94
N PHE A 196 4.82 -13.87 11.71
CA PHE A 196 4.10 -14.66 12.71
C PHE A 196 5.00 -15.65 13.46
N GLY A 197 6.29 -15.69 13.12
CA GLY A 197 7.23 -16.65 13.67
C GLY A 197 7.81 -16.26 15.03
N PRO A 198 8.44 -17.22 15.72
CA PRO A 198 9.01 -17.04 17.07
C PRO A 198 10.16 -16.02 17.10
N GLU A 199 10.82 -15.78 15.97
CA GLU A 199 11.91 -14.78 15.87
C GLU A 199 11.42 -13.35 16.13
N ILE A 200 10.11 -13.09 15.93
CA ILE A 200 9.48 -11.81 16.18
C ILE A 200 8.86 -11.75 17.57
N GLU A 201 8.33 -12.84 18.06
CA GLU A 201 7.70 -12.91 19.40
C GLU A 201 8.68 -12.88 20.56
N GLY A 202 9.96 -13.17 20.33
CA GLY A 202 11.18 -13.18 21.15
C GLY A 202 11.16 -12.96 22.62
#